data_38c9ee08d6433bd4aa61b37770b0793e
#
_entry.id   38c9ee08d6433bd4aa61b37770b0793e
#
_cell.length_a   1.000
_cell.length_b   1.000
_cell.length_c   1.000
_cell.angle_alpha   90.00
_cell.angle_beta   90.00
_cell.angle_gamma   90.00
#
_symmetry.space_group_name_H-M   'P 1'
#
loop_
_entity.id
_entity.type
_entity.pdbx_description
1 polymer ?
#
loop_
_entity_poly.entity_id
_entity_poly.type
_entity_poly.pdbx_seq_one_letter_code
_entity_poly.pdbx_strand_id
1 'polypeptide(L)'
;SLHRVLLRQHPSSKHRMHYDASILLVDDYEFIRTILERMLQQLSYQNLRMAADGVDALHLLRTRPVDLVITDYHMPEMDGIGLFQSMQQDPVLAKIPVLLISGVPTEKFVTQALAIGIQSTLNKPFRAEQLDQEIQSLLTRSLS
;
A
#
# COMPACT_ATOMS: atom_id res chain seq x y z
N SER A 1 18.85 -1.64 14.94
CA SER A 1 20.10 -0.90 14.73
C SER A 1 20.17 0.31 15.66
N LEU A 2 21.35 0.83 15.87
CA LEU A 2 21.56 2.02 16.69
C LEU A 2 20.77 3.22 16.13
N HIS A 3 20.77 3.36 14.81
CA HIS A 3 20.03 4.42 14.14
C HIS A 3 18.53 4.36 14.48
N ARG A 4 17.95 3.17 14.46
CA ARG A 4 16.55 2.96 14.84
C ARG A 4 16.27 3.33 16.27
N VAL A 5 17.17 2.95 17.18
CA VAL A 5 17.01 3.27 18.59
C VAL A 5 17.03 4.78 18.80
N LEU A 6 17.94 5.47 18.14
CA LEU A 6 18.02 6.93 18.24
C LEU A 6 16.76 7.61 17.70
N LEU A 7 16.22 7.13 16.59
CA LEU A 7 14.97 7.66 16.03
C LEU A 7 13.80 7.47 17.00
N ARG A 8 13.74 6.33 17.67
CA ARG A 8 12.66 6.06 18.63
C ARG A 8 12.69 6.96 19.84
N GLN A 9 13.86 7.45 20.21
CA GLN A 9 14.01 8.36 21.34
C GLN A 9 13.68 9.80 20.99
N HIS A 10 13.52 10.10 19.70
CA HIS A 10 13.23 11.44 19.24
C HIS A 10 11.72 11.64 19.10
N PRO A 11 11.14 12.72 19.69
CA PRO A 11 9.70 12.91 19.63
C PRO A 11 9.11 12.89 18.21
N SER A 12 9.81 13.50 17.25
CA SER A 12 9.36 13.53 15.86
C SER A 12 9.43 12.18 15.17
N SER A 13 10.18 11.22 15.72
CA SER A 13 10.33 9.91 15.12
C SER A 13 9.08 9.04 15.24
N LYS A 14 8.14 9.42 16.12
CA LYS A 14 6.88 8.68 16.26
C LYS A 14 6.11 8.62 14.94
N HIS A 15 6.25 9.63 14.09
CA HIS A 15 5.58 9.67 12.80
C HIS A 15 6.30 8.82 11.75
N ARG A 16 7.48 8.26 12.07
CA ARG A 16 8.29 7.45 11.17
C ARG A 16 8.46 6.02 11.67
N MET A 17 7.62 5.59 12.61
CA MET A 17 7.80 4.30 13.28
C MET A 17 7.18 3.12 12.54
N HIS A 18 6.69 3.33 11.31
CA HIS A 18 5.97 2.28 10.61
C HIS A 18 6.80 1.59 9.52
N TYR A 19 8.14 1.76 9.56
CA TYR A 19 9.01 1.12 8.57
C TYR A 19 9.11 -0.40 8.74
N ASP A 20 8.66 -0.94 9.87
CA ASP A 20 8.58 -2.37 10.10
C ASP A 20 7.25 -2.97 9.61
N ALA A 21 6.34 -2.14 9.16
CA ALA A 21 5.04 -2.60 8.71
C ALA A 21 5.16 -3.55 7.52
N SER A 22 4.30 -4.54 7.48
CA SER A 22 4.24 -5.47 6.35
C SER A 22 3.39 -4.85 5.24
N ILE A 23 3.93 -4.87 4.03
CA ILE A 23 3.29 -4.26 2.86
C ILE A 23 3.19 -5.29 1.74
N LEU A 24 2.01 -5.40 1.16
CA LEU A 24 1.80 -6.21 -0.04
C LEU A 24 1.73 -5.30 -1.26
N LEU A 25 2.61 -5.55 -2.23
CA LEU A 25 2.61 -4.86 -3.52
C LEU A 25 1.87 -5.71 -4.54
N VAL A 26 0.89 -5.13 -5.21
CA VAL A 26 0.08 -5.84 -6.21
C VAL A 26 0.17 -5.11 -7.54
N ASP A 27 0.75 -5.77 -8.54
CA ASP A 27 0.88 -5.24 -9.90
C ASP A 27 1.13 -6.42 -10.84
N ASP A 28 0.47 -6.44 -11.99
CA ASP A 28 0.59 -7.55 -12.92
C ASP A 28 1.90 -7.52 -13.74
N TYR A 29 2.62 -6.38 -13.74
CA TYR A 29 3.90 -6.28 -14.43
C TYR A 29 5.06 -6.51 -13.44
N GLU A 30 5.79 -7.60 -13.65
CA GLU A 30 6.94 -7.94 -12.80
C GLU A 30 7.95 -6.80 -12.74
N PHE A 31 8.20 -6.16 -13.87
CA PHE A 31 9.15 -5.04 -13.95
C PHE A 31 8.72 -3.90 -13.01
N ILE A 32 7.44 -3.56 -13.02
CA ILE A 32 6.93 -2.49 -12.15
C ILE A 32 6.98 -2.92 -10.68
N ARG A 33 6.63 -4.16 -10.37
CA ARG A 33 6.75 -4.66 -8.98
C ARG A 33 8.17 -4.53 -8.47
N THR A 34 9.15 -4.88 -9.31
CA THR A 34 10.56 -4.80 -8.93
C THR A 34 10.98 -3.35 -8.67
N ILE A 35 10.53 -2.42 -9.51
CA ILE A 35 10.84 -1.00 -9.32
C ILE A 35 10.23 -0.50 -8.00
N LEU A 36 8.98 -0.83 -7.74
CA LEU A 36 8.31 -0.42 -6.50
C LEU A 36 8.98 -1.04 -5.28
N GLU A 37 9.35 -2.30 -5.36
CA GLU A 37 10.06 -2.97 -4.27
C GLU A 37 11.36 -2.25 -3.95
N ARG A 38 12.16 -1.93 -4.97
CA ARG A 38 13.42 -1.22 -4.76
C ARG A 38 13.20 0.17 -4.19
N MET A 39 12.19 0.87 -4.67
CA MET A 39 11.86 2.20 -4.16
C MET A 39 11.51 2.12 -2.67
N LEU A 40 10.69 1.15 -2.28
CA LEU A 40 10.31 0.97 -0.89
C LEU A 40 11.49 0.56 -0.01
N GLN A 41 12.37 -0.29 -0.52
CA GLN A 41 13.59 -0.67 0.20
C GLN A 41 14.48 0.54 0.45
N GLN A 42 14.62 1.42 -0.54
CA GLN A 42 15.38 2.66 -0.39
C GLN A 42 14.74 3.60 0.63
N LEU A 43 13.43 3.54 0.78
CA LEU A 43 12.70 4.29 1.79
C LEU A 43 12.73 3.61 3.16
N SER A 44 13.43 2.50 3.30
CA SER A 44 13.62 1.72 4.54
C SER A 44 12.47 0.76 4.90
N TYR A 45 11.56 0.52 4.00
CA TYR A 45 10.55 -0.53 4.18
C TYR A 45 11.15 -1.86 3.75
N GLN A 46 11.20 -2.83 4.64
CA GLN A 46 11.88 -4.10 4.39
C GLN A 46 10.95 -5.31 4.42
N ASN A 47 9.77 -5.18 5.01
CA ASN A 47 8.85 -6.29 5.15
C ASN A 47 7.84 -6.27 4.00
N LEU A 48 8.31 -6.66 2.83
CA LEU A 48 7.55 -6.55 1.58
C LEU A 48 7.17 -7.92 1.05
N ARG A 49 5.95 -8.03 0.54
CA ARG A 49 5.44 -9.20 -0.17
C ARG A 49 4.86 -8.73 -1.49
N MET A 50 4.73 -9.62 -2.46
CA MET A 50 4.28 -9.26 -3.79
C MET A 50 3.23 -10.23 -4.31
N ALA A 51 2.29 -9.70 -5.08
CA ALA A 51 1.28 -10.48 -5.78
C ALA A 51 1.18 -9.97 -7.22
N ALA A 52 0.88 -10.87 -8.15
CA ALA A 52 0.82 -10.54 -9.56
C ALA A 52 -0.57 -10.02 -10.00
N ASP A 53 -1.60 -10.28 -9.23
CA ASP A 53 -2.95 -9.85 -9.54
C ASP A 53 -3.82 -9.85 -8.28
N GLY A 54 -5.08 -9.42 -8.43
CA GLY A 54 -5.99 -9.31 -7.30
C GLY A 54 -6.37 -10.65 -6.68
N VAL A 55 -6.49 -11.69 -7.49
CA VAL A 55 -6.83 -13.03 -7.00
C VAL A 55 -5.69 -13.59 -6.15
N ASP A 56 -4.46 -13.47 -6.65
CA ASP A 56 -3.27 -13.90 -5.92
C ASP A 56 -3.13 -13.10 -4.62
N ALA A 57 -3.38 -11.78 -4.69
CA ALA A 57 -3.33 -10.91 -3.51
C ALA A 57 -4.31 -11.37 -2.44
N LEU A 58 -5.56 -11.67 -2.78
CA LEU A 58 -6.55 -12.14 -1.83
C LEU A 58 -6.13 -13.46 -1.18
N HIS A 59 -5.58 -14.36 -1.97
CA HIS A 59 -5.09 -15.64 -1.45
C HIS A 59 -3.98 -15.42 -0.42
N LEU A 60 -3.01 -14.58 -0.75
CA LEU A 60 -1.92 -14.27 0.17
C LEU A 60 -2.41 -13.57 1.43
N LEU A 61 -3.35 -12.63 1.30
CA LEU A 61 -3.89 -11.89 2.43
C LEU A 61 -4.67 -12.79 3.39
N ARG A 62 -5.40 -13.77 2.88
CA ARG A 62 -6.15 -14.71 3.70
C ARG A 62 -5.23 -15.65 4.46
N THR A 63 -4.09 -15.97 3.87
CA THR A 63 -3.09 -16.81 4.52
C THR A 63 -2.35 -16.04 5.60
N ARG A 64 -1.99 -14.79 5.31
CA ARG A 64 -1.23 -13.94 6.22
C ARG A 64 -1.53 -12.48 5.94
N PRO A 65 -2.37 -11.84 6.76
CA PRO A 65 -2.68 -10.42 6.58
C PRO A 65 -1.44 -9.54 6.68
N VAL A 66 -1.53 -8.37 6.05
CA VAL A 66 -0.47 -7.35 6.08
C VAL A 66 -1.02 -6.06 6.68
N ASP A 67 -0.14 -5.09 6.90
CA ASP A 67 -0.52 -3.80 7.46
C ASP A 67 -1.01 -2.81 6.39
N LEU A 68 -0.59 -2.99 5.15
CA LEU A 68 -0.93 -2.08 4.05
C LEU A 68 -0.88 -2.84 2.73
N VAL A 69 -1.85 -2.55 1.86
CA VAL A 69 -1.83 -3.03 0.47
C VAL A 69 -1.60 -1.84 -0.45
N ILE A 70 -0.61 -1.94 -1.32
CA ILE A 70 -0.37 -0.98 -2.40
C ILE A 70 -0.68 -1.72 -3.71
N THR A 71 -1.69 -1.28 -4.43
CA THR A 71 -2.12 -1.98 -5.63
C THR A 71 -2.26 -1.04 -6.82
N ASP A 72 -1.87 -1.55 -7.99
CA ASP A 72 -2.19 -0.88 -9.25
C ASP A 72 -3.69 -0.98 -9.49
N TYR A 73 -4.25 0.01 -10.19
CA TYR A 73 -5.65 -0.03 -10.56
C TYR A 73 -5.91 -1.04 -11.68
N HIS A 74 -5.09 -0.98 -12.74
CA HIS A 74 -5.29 -1.82 -13.93
C HIS A 74 -4.59 -3.16 -13.78
N MET A 75 -5.38 -4.21 -13.60
CA MET A 75 -4.88 -5.59 -13.55
C MET A 75 -5.90 -6.50 -14.23
N PRO A 76 -5.46 -7.63 -14.83
CA PRO A 76 -6.39 -8.58 -15.44
C PRO A 76 -7.24 -9.26 -14.37
N GLU A 77 -8.43 -9.67 -14.77
CA GLU A 77 -9.40 -10.42 -13.97
C GLU A 77 -9.99 -9.64 -12.82
N MET A 78 -9.16 -9.09 -11.93
CA MET A 78 -9.62 -8.31 -10.79
C MET A 78 -8.73 -7.08 -10.66
N ASP A 79 -9.29 -5.89 -10.93
CA ASP A 79 -8.54 -4.65 -10.79
C ASP A 79 -8.40 -4.23 -9.32
N GLY A 80 -7.72 -3.10 -9.08
CA GLY A 80 -7.48 -2.62 -7.72
C GLY A 80 -8.73 -2.30 -6.95
N ILE A 81 -9.77 -1.81 -7.61
CA ILE A 81 -11.05 -1.54 -6.98
C ILE A 81 -11.75 -2.85 -6.62
N GLY A 82 -11.72 -3.83 -7.52
CA GLY A 82 -12.27 -5.16 -7.26
C GLY A 82 -11.57 -5.84 -6.09
N LEU A 83 -10.25 -5.71 -6.01
CA LEU A 83 -9.49 -6.23 -4.87
C LEU A 83 -9.96 -5.57 -3.58
N PHE A 84 -10.06 -4.25 -3.56
CA PHE A 84 -10.52 -3.52 -2.38
C PHE A 84 -11.92 -3.99 -1.96
N GLN A 85 -12.84 -4.08 -2.90
CA GLN A 85 -14.22 -4.50 -2.61
C GLN A 85 -14.26 -5.93 -2.06
N SER A 86 -13.44 -6.82 -2.59
CA SER A 86 -13.34 -8.19 -2.07
C SER A 86 -12.77 -8.22 -0.66
N MET A 87 -11.82 -7.35 -0.36
CA MET A 87 -11.27 -7.24 1.00
C MET A 87 -12.34 -6.78 1.98
N GLN A 88 -13.27 -5.91 1.55
CA GLN A 88 -14.34 -5.42 2.43
C GLN A 88 -15.31 -6.51 2.86
N GLN A 89 -15.36 -7.63 2.16
CA GLN A 89 -16.22 -8.76 2.50
C GLN A 89 -15.65 -9.61 3.65
N ASP A 90 -14.40 -9.39 4.00
CA ASP A 90 -13.73 -10.14 5.07
C ASP A 90 -13.46 -9.19 6.24
N PRO A 91 -13.98 -9.48 7.44
CA PRO A 91 -13.82 -8.57 8.60
C PRO A 91 -12.36 -8.26 8.95
N VAL A 92 -11.45 -9.21 8.73
CA VAL A 92 -10.02 -8.98 9.00
C VAL A 92 -9.41 -8.11 7.92
N LEU A 93 -9.66 -8.43 6.66
CA LEU A 93 -9.08 -7.71 5.52
C LEU A 93 -9.66 -6.31 5.35
N ALA A 94 -10.91 -6.11 5.78
CA ALA A 94 -11.58 -4.81 5.68
C ALA A 94 -10.86 -3.71 6.47
N LYS A 95 -10.07 -4.08 7.45
CA LYS A 95 -9.33 -3.13 8.29
C LYS A 95 -8.02 -2.68 7.68
N ILE A 96 -7.53 -3.39 6.66
CA ILE A 96 -6.25 -3.09 6.04
C ILE A 96 -6.41 -1.92 5.09
N PRO A 97 -5.64 -0.84 5.25
CA PRO A 97 -5.68 0.28 4.33
C PRO A 97 -5.15 -0.10 2.96
N VAL A 98 -5.71 0.51 1.92
CA VAL A 98 -5.31 0.27 0.53
C VAL A 98 -4.90 1.59 -0.10
N LEU A 99 -3.70 1.61 -0.66
CA LEU A 99 -3.20 2.71 -1.49
C LEU A 99 -3.34 2.27 -2.94
N LEU A 100 -4.15 3.00 -3.70
CA LEU A 100 -4.42 2.69 -5.09
C LEU A 100 -3.57 3.56 -6.01
N ILE A 101 -2.79 2.93 -6.88
CA ILE A 101 -1.92 3.63 -7.83
C ILE A 101 -2.55 3.56 -9.22
N SER A 102 -2.65 4.70 -9.89
CA SER A 102 -3.24 4.75 -11.24
C SER A 102 -2.40 5.61 -12.19
N GLY A 103 -2.26 5.12 -13.42
CA GLY A 103 -1.65 5.89 -14.50
C GLY A 103 -2.65 6.77 -15.25
N VAL A 104 -3.94 6.65 -14.93
CA VAL A 104 -5.00 7.43 -15.58
C VAL A 104 -5.79 8.16 -14.50
N PRO A 105 -5.22 9.22 -13.92
CA PRO A 105 -5.91 9.93 -12.85
C PRO A 105 -6.89 10.92 -13.43
N THR A 106 -8.14 10.53 -13.52
CA THR A 106 -9.19 11.51 -13.75
C THR A 106 -9.77 11.87 -12.39
N GLU A 107 -10.22 13.11 -12.24
CA GLU A 107 -10.90 13.54 -11.04
C GLU A 107 -12.08 12.62 -10.71
N LYS A 108 -12.78 12.19 -11.75
CA LYS A 108 -13.90 11.26 -11.63
C LYS A 108 -13.45 9.93 -11.00
N PHE A 109 -12.31 9.39 -11.44
CA PHE A 109 -11.77 8.15 -10.90
C PHE A 109 -11.43 8.30 -9.42
N VAL A 110 -10.74 9.37 -9.05
CA VAL A 110 -10.38 9.63 -7.65
C VAL A 110 -11.63 9.76 -6.80
N THR A 111 -12.64 10.49 -7.28
CA THR A 111 -13.91 10.66 -6.57
C THR A 111 -14.60 9.31 -6.35
N GLN A 112 -14.63 8.45 -7.38
CA GLN A 112 -15.24 7.13 -7.27
C GLN A 112 -14.50 6.25 -6.24
N ALA A 113 -13.18 6.28 -6.30
CA ALA A 113 -12.37 5.48 -5.37
C ALA A 113 -12.61 5.89 -3.91
N LEU A 114 -12.62 7.19 -3.65
CA LEU A 114 -12.89 7.71 -2.31
C LEU A 114 -14.31 7.38 -1.86
N ALA A 115 -15.29 7.44 -2.77
CA ALA A 115 -16.68 7.17 -2.45
C ALA A 115 -16.92 5.73 -2.00
N ILE A 116 -16.13 4.77 -2.48
CA ILE A 116 -16.26 3.37 -2.07
C ILE A 116 -15.41 3.03 -0.86
N GLY A 117 -14.64 3.99 -0.33
CA GLY A 117 -13.88 3.82 0.90
C GLY A 117 -12.38 3.66 0.75
N ILE A 118 -11.83 3.73 -0.46
CA ILE A 118 -10.38 3.73 -0.66
C ILE A 118 -9.84 5.03 -0.09
N GLN A 119 -8.92 4.92 0.86
CA GLN A 119 -8.48 6.06 1.65
C GLN A 119 -7.45 6.92 0.95
N SER A 120 -6.70 6.36 -0.01
CA SER A 120 -5.65 7.11 -0.68
C SER A 120 -5.44 6.61 -2.09
N THR A 121 -5.19 7.55 -2.99
CA THR A 121 -4.81 7.26 -4.37
C THR A 121 -3.53 8.03 -4.70
N LEU A 122 -2.72 7.45 -5.58
CA LEU A 122 -1.48 8.08 -6.02
C LEU A 122 -1.37 7.96 -7.55
N ASN A 123 -1.07 9.07 -8.21
CA ASN A 123 -1.02 9.11 -9.67
C ASN A 123 0.39 8.88 -10.18
N LYS A 124 0.52 8.06 -11.22
CA LYS A 124 1.78 7.88 -11.92
C LYS A 124 2.02 9.04 -12.88
N PRO A 125 3.23 9.55 -13.02
CA PRO A 125 4.41 9.24 -12.22
C PRO A 125 4.37 9.94 -10.86
N PHE A 126 4.99 9.32 -9.87
CA PHE A 126 5.09 9.88 -8.53
C PHE A 126 6.55 9.80 -8.05
N ARG A 127 6.88 10.63 -7.07
CA ARG A 127 8.20 10.61 -6.44
C ARG A 127 8.18 9.73 -5.19
N ALA A 128 9.36 9.24 -4.81
CA ALA A 128 9.50 8.41 -3.63
C ALA A 128 8.96 9.10 -2.39
N GLU A 129 9.18 10.40 -2.25
CA GLU A 129 8.69 11.17 -1.09
C GLU A 129 7.17 11.18 -1.03
N GLN A 130 6.50 11.27 -2.18
CA GLN A 130 5.03 11.25 -2.22
C GLN A 130 4.50 9.89 -1.79
N LEU A 131 5.15 8.82 -2.26
CA LEU A 131 4.79 7.46 -1.86
C LEU A 131 4.97 7.26 -0.36
N ASP A 132 6.11 7.69 0.18
CA ASP A 132 6.41 7.58 1.61
C ASP A 132 5.40 8.33 2.46
N GLN A 133 5.05 9.55 2.07
CA GLN A 133 4.07 10.35 2.79
C GLN A 133 2.70 9.66 2.86
N GLU A 134 2.25 9.09 1.75
CA GLU A 134 0.97 8.39 1.71
C GLU A 134 1.01 7.13 2.58
N ILE A 135 2.10 6.38 2.51
CA ILE A 135 2.26 5.17 3.31
C ILE A 135 2.23 5.51 4.80
N GLN A 136 3.03 6.47 5.23
CA GLN A 136 3.10 6.85 6.64
C GLN A 136 1.76 7.40 7.14
N SER A 137 1.07 8.18 6.32
CA SER A 137 -0.25 8.71 6.67
C SER A 137 -1.26 7.58 6.89
N LEU A 138 -1.31 6.61 5.97
CA LEU A 138 -2.23 5.49 6.08
C LEU A 138 -1.92 4.60 7.27
N LEU A 139 -0.64 4.29 7.50
CA LEU A 139 -0.23 3.44 8.61
C LEU A 139 -0.45 4.13 9.94
N THR A 140 -0.21 5.43 10.04
CA THR A 140 -0.44 6.19 11.27
C THR A 140 -1.91 6.14 11.66
N ARG A 141 -2.82 6.30 10.71
CA ARG A 141 -4.26 6.23 10.98
C ARG A 141 -4.72 4.83 11.33
N SER A 142 -4.13 3.82 10.70
CA SER A 142 -4.56 2.43 10.87
C SER A 142 -3.98 1.78 12.12
N LEU A 143 -2.74 2.12 12.48
CA LEU A 143 -2.00 1.47 13.57
C LEU A 143 -2.00 2.28 14.88
N SER A 144 -2.61 3.44 14.86
CA SER A 144 -2.68 4.26 16.09
C SER A 144 -3.80 3.85 17.03
#